data_0bb42c647d112e608596255636a34871
#
_entry.id   0bb42c647d112e608596255636a34871
#
_cell.length_a   1.000
_cell.length_b   1.000
_cell.length_c   1.000
_cell.angle_alpha   90.00
_cell.angle_beta   90.00
_cell.angle_gamma   90.00
#
_symmetry.space_group_name_H-M   'P 1'
#
loop_
_entity.id
_entity.type
_entity.pdbx_description
1 polymer ?
#
loop_
_entity_poly.entity_id
_entity_poly.type
_entity_poly.pdbx_seq_one_letter_code
_entity_poly.pdbx_strand_id
1 'polypeptide(L)'
;MIVSLWMAEDGGMLFNNRRISRDSEVISDLGALASDSVIFISDFSSKLFRDAPFSVIESSNPLECAGAGDYVFIENLRIKPYIEKTEKLIIYKWGDKYPSDFKFDISPEKEGFKFCESYEFSGKAHEKITREIWVR
;
A
#
# COMPACT_ATOMS: atom_id res chain seq x y z
N MET A 1 -11.54 1.87 -6.73
CA MET A 1 -10.07 2.04 -6.55
C MET A 1 -9.57 0.95 -5.64
N ILE A 2 -8.40 0.43 -5.94
CA ILE A 2 -7.74 -0.62 -5.17
C ILE A 2 -6.53 0.02 -4.49
N VAL A 3 -6.55 0.11 -3.17
CA VAL A 3 -5.50 0.82 -2.42
C VAL A 3 -4.53 -0.18 -1.81
N SER A 4 -3.26 0.01 -2.09
CA SER A 4 -2.17 -0.80 -1.54
C SER A 4 -1.28 0.06 -0.65
N LEU A 5 -0.73 -0.57 0.38
CA LEU A 5 0.16 0.10 1.33
C LEU A 5 1.00 -0.94 2.06
N TRP A 6 2.03 -0.46 2.72
CA TRP A 6 2.80 -1.28 3.66
C TRP A 6 2.82 -0.64 5.04
N MET A 7 2.95 -1.47 6.06
CA MET A 7 2.93 -1.00 7.43
C MET A 7 3.71 -1.92 8.36
N ALA A 8 4.14 -1.36 9.49
CA ALA A 8 4.68 -2.13 10.60
C ALA A 8 3.53 -2.88 11.31
N GLU A 9 3.87 -3.72 12.27
CA GLU A 9 2.91 -4.56 12.98
C GLU A 9 1.78 -3.76 13.63
N ASP A 10 2.09 -2.58 14.15
CA ASP A 10 1.11 -1.71 14.84
C ASP A 10 0.40 -0.73 13.90
N GLY A 11 0.56 -0.88 12.60
CA GLY A 11 -0.04 0.00 11.60
C GLY A 11 0.83 1.19 11.23
N GLY A 12 2.05 1.28 11.75
CA GLY A 12 2.97 2.38 11.49
C GLY A 12 3.41 2.43 10.04
N MET A 13 3.39 3.62 9.45
CA MET A 13 3.77 3.85 8.06
C MET A 13 4.96 4.79 7.92
N LEU A 14 5.00 5.85 8.72
CA LEU A 14 6.07 6.86 8.67
C LEU A 14 6.55 7.23 10.06
N PHE A 15 7.77 7.74 10.13
CA PHE A 15 8.32 8.41 11.30
C PHE A 15 9.07 9.66 10.84
N ASN A 16 8.74 10.82 11.41
CA ASN A 16 9.32 12.11 11.02
C ASN A 16 9.24 12.37 9.50
N ASN A 17 8.08 12.05 8.90
CA ASN A 17 7.82 12.18 7.47
C ASN A 17 8.74 11.33 6.59
N ARG A 18 9.34 10.28 7.15
CA ARG A 18 10.18 9.33 6.40
C ARG A 18 9.59 7.94 6.49
N ARG A 19 9.78 7.15 5.44
CA ARG A 19 9.34 5.75 5.48
C ARG A 19 10.18 5.00 6.51
N ILE A 20 9.51 4.14 7.28
CA ILE A 20 10.16 3.37 8.35
C ILE A 20 10.92 2.17 7.82
N SER A 21 10.54 1.66 6.66
CA SER A 21 11.24 0.57 5.99
C SER A 21 10.79 0.50 4.54
N ARG A 22 11.48 -0.32 3.74
CA ARG A 22 11.10 -0.58 2.34
C ARG A 22 11.58 -1.97 1.93
N ASP A 23 10.97 -2.50 0.89
CA ASP A 23 11.39 -3.78 0.32
C ASP A 23 10.97 -3.85 -1.14
N SER A 24 11.93 -4.09 -2.02
CA SER A 24 11.68 -4.18 -3.46
C SER A 24 10.78 -5.35 -3.84
N GLU A 25 10.74 -6.40 -3.00
CA GLU A 25 9.87 -7.54 -3.25
C GLU A 25 8.39 -7.20 -3.10
N VAL A 26 8.06 -6.21 -2.26
CA VAL A 26 6.70 -5.70 -2.17
C VAL A 26 6.31 -5.02 -3.48
N ILE A 27 7.21 -4.19 -4.02
CA ILE A 27 6.95 -3.49 -5.27
C ILE A 27 6.77 -4.48 -6.43
N SER A 28 7.59 -5.54 -6.47
CA SER A 28 7.48 -6.60 -7.47
C SER A 28 6.16 -7.35 -7.34
N ASP A 29 5.76 -7.70 -6.13
CA ASP A 29 4.50 -8.40 -5.88
C ASP A 29 3.30 -7.56 -6.29
N LEU A 30 3.32 -6.28 -5.93
CA LEU A 30 2.25 -5.35 -6.32
C LEU A 30 2.17 -5.21 -7.84
N GLY A 31 3.30 -5.10 -8.51
CA GLY A 31 3.34 -5.04 -9.97
C GLY A 31 2.72 -6.28 -10.62
N ALA A 32 2.99 -7.45 -10.05
CA ALA A 32 2.40 -8.71 -10.55
C ALA A 32 0.88 -8.74 -10.35
N LEU A 33 0.39 -8.26 -9.20
CA LEU A 33 -1.05 -8.18 -8.94
C LEU A 33 -1.74 -7.17 -9.86
N ALA A 34 -1.11 -6.03 -10.08
CA ALA A 34 -1.67 -4.97 -10.92
C ALA A 34 -1.56 -5.29 -12.42
N SER A 35 -0.65 -6.20 -12.79
CA SER A 35 -0.50 -6.75 -14.13
C SER A 35 -0.58 -5.69 -15.25
N ASP A 36 -1.69 -5.62 -15.98
CA ASP A 36 -1.88 -4.68 -17.11
C ASP A 36 -2.48 -3.35 -16.69
N SER A 37 -2.59 -3.12 -15.38
CA SER A 37 -3.17 -1.89 -14.85
C SER A 37 -2.08 -0.86 -14.56
N VAL A 38 -2.51 0.40 -14.39
CA VAL A 38 -1.64 1.49 -13.99
C VAL A 38 -1.70 1.63 -12.48
N ILE A 39 -0.55 1.93 -11.86
CA ILE A 39 -0.47 2.20 -10.42
C ILE A 39 -0.27 3.70 -10.23
N PHE A 40 -1.20 4.33 -9.51
CA PHE A 40 -1.09 5.74 -9.13
C PHE A 40 -0.28 5.86 -7.86
N ILE A 41 0.68 6.77 -7.85
CA ILE A 41 1.53 7.03 -6.67
C ILE A 41 1.67 8.53 -6.43
N SER A 42 2.05 8.91 -5.21
CA SER A 42 2.43 10.29 -4.92
C SER A 42 3.91 10.51 -5.22
N ASP A 43 4.32 11.77 -5.26
CA ASP A 43 5.74 12.15 -5.44
C ASP A 43 6.62 11.50 -4.38
N PHE A 44 6.10 11.36 -3.16
CA PHE A 44 6.81 10.74 -2.04
C PHE A 44 7.30 9.32 -2.40
N SER A 45 6.52 8.58 -3.16
CA SER A 45 6.81 7.18 -3.51
C SER A 45 7.56 7.01 -4.83
N SER A 46 7.84 8.10 -5.53
CA SER A 46 8.42 8.09 -6.88
C SER A 46 9.67 7.22 -6.99
N LYS A 47 10.60 7.34 -6.06
CA LYS A 47 11.87 6.60 -6.10
C LYS A 47 11.70 5.09 -5.99
N LEU A 48 10.67 4.63 -5.31
CA LEU A 48 10.41 3.19 -5.14
C LEU A 48 10.06 2.52 -6.47
N PHE A 49 9.49 3.28 -7.39
CA PHE A 49 8.98 2.77 -8.67
C PHE A 49 9.84 3.14 -9.86
N ARG A 50 10.98 3.81 -9.64
CA ARG A 50 11.83 4.34 -10.72
C ARG A 50 12.23 3.29 -11.74
N ASP A 51 12.64 2.12 -11.29
CA ASP A 51 13.12 1.04 -12.16
C ASP A 51 12.08 -0.08 -12.31
N ALA A 52 10.84 0.19 -11.93
CA ALA A 52 9.78 -0.82 -12.01
C ALA A 52 9.39 -1.07 -13.48
N PRO A 53 9.22 -2.35 -13.88
CA PRO A 53 8.90 -2.69 -15.27
C PRO A 53 7.40 -2.59 -15.61
N PHE A 54 6.66 -1.78 -14.89
CA PHE A 54 5.22 -1.62 -15.09
C PHE A 54 4.84 -0.13 -15.04
N SER A 55 3.63 0.17 -15.53
CA SER A 55 3.18 1.54 -15.69
C SER A 55 2.80 2.20 -14.37
N VAL A 56 3.35 3.38 -14.14
CA VAL A 56 3.10 4.18 -12.94
C VAL A 56 2.72 5.60 -13.35
N ILE A 57 1.71 6.16 -12.69
CA ILE A 57 1.34 7.56 -12.84
C ILE A 57 1.57 8.27 -11.53
N GLU A 58 2.41 9.29 -11.57
CA GLU A 58 2.73 10.12 -10.42
C GLU A 58 1.76 11.30 -10.37
N SER A 59 1.19 11.55 -9.20
CA SER A 59 0.20 12.62 -8.99
C SER A 59 0.39 13.24 -7.62
N SER A 60 0.09 14.52 -7.48
CA SER A 60 0.10 15.17 -6.17
C SER A 60 -0.98 14.62 -5.25
N ASN A 61 -2.06 14.08 -5.81
CA ASN A 61 -3.12 13.43 -5.05
C ASN A 61 -3.65 12.20 -5.79
N PRO A 62 -2.94 11.06 -5.69
CA PRO A 62 -3.31 9.86 -6.42
C PRO A 62 -4.67 9.28 -5.99
N LEU A 63 -5.08 9.48 -4.75
CA LEU A 63 -6.38 9.00 -4.26
C LEU A 63 -7.54 9.76 -4.90
N GLU A 64 -7.33 11.01 -5.27
CA GLU A 64 -8.34 11.81 -5.98
C GLU A 64 -8.43 11.40 -7.45
N CYS A 65 -7.29 11.12 -8.07
CA CYS A 65 -7.21 10.83 -9.50
C CYS A 65 -7.68 9.43 -9.89
N ALA A 66 -7.43 8.44 -9.04
CA ALA A 66 -7.75 7.05 -9.35
C ALA A 66 -9.26 6.80 -9.33
N GLY A 67 -9.72 5.97 -10.24
CA GLY A 67 -11.13 5.59 -10.36
C GLY A 67 -11.34 4.09 -10.13
N ALA A 68 -12.52 3.61 -10.52
CA ALA A 68 -12.88 2.20 -10.38
C ALA A 68 -11.86 1.30 -11.11
N GLY A 69 -11.37 0.29 -10.41
CA GLY A 69 -10.41 -0.66 -10.95
C GLY A 69 -8.96 -0.19 -10.97
N ASP A 70 -8.70 1.08 -10.72
CA ASP A 70 -7.34 1.61 -10.68
C ASP A 70 -6.63 1.24 -9.39
N TYR A 71 -5.33 0.97 -9.49
CA TYR A 71 -4.48 0.68 -8.33
C TYR A 71 -3.82 1.97 -7.83
N VAL A 72 -3.70 2.10 -6.51
CA VAL A 72 -2.98 3.20 -5.86
C VAL A 72 -2.06 2.61 -4.81
N PHE A 73 -0.83 3.10 -4.73
CA PHE A 73 0.08 2.77 -3.64
C PHE A 73 0.28 4.01 -2.78
N ILE A 74 0.03 3.90 -1.49
CA ILE A 74 0.15 5.02 -0.56
C ILE A 74 1.16 4.74 0.54
N GLU A 75 1.87 5.78 0.99
CA GLU A 75 2.77 5.74 2.13
C GLU A 75 2.47 6.86 3.12
N ASN A 76 2.13 8.04 2.62
CA ASN A 76 2.01 9.26 3.42
C ASN A 76 0.63 9.92 3.33
N LEU A 77 -0.36 9.18 2.88
CA LEU A 77 -1.70 9.72 2.66
C LEU A 77 -2.72 9.00 3.55
N ARG A 78 -3.78 9.72 3.90
CA ARG A 78 -4.91 9.17 4.65
C ARG A 78 -5.98 8.69 3.69
N ILE A 79 -6.45 7.48 3.89
CA ILE A 79 -7.46 6.87 3.03
C ILE A 79 -8.89 7.22 3.46
N LYS A 80 -9.11 7.56 4.74
CA LYS A 80 -10.46 7.77 5.26
C LYS A 80 -11.34 8.69 4.39
N PRO A 81 -10.84 9.83 3.88
CA PRO A 81 -11.66 10.68 3.00
C PRO A 81 -12.09 10.02 1.70
N TYR A 82 -11.43 8.94 1.30
CA TYR A 82 -11.68 8.26 0.02
C TYR A 82 -12.20 6.84 0.21
N ILE A 83 -12.64 6.52 1.42
CA ILE A 83 -13.00 5.14 1.78
C ILE A 83 -14.16 4.61 0.94
N GLU A 84 -15.13 5.46 0.60
CA GLU A 84 -16.31 5.03 -0.15
C GLU A 84 -16.00 4.62 -1.59
N LYS A 85 -14.94 5.17 -2.19
CA LYS A 85 -14.53 4.75 -3.53
C LYS A 85 -13.46 3.66 -3.51
N THR A 86 -13.10 3.16 -2.34
CA THR A 86 -12.14 2.07 -2.17
C THR A 86 -12.88 0.74 -2.18
N GLU A 87 -12.63 -0.06 -3.20
CA GLU A 87 -13.28 -1.37 -3.36
C GLU A 87 -12.48 -2.52 -2.76
N LYS A 88 -11.16 -2.31 -2.58
CA LYS A 88 -10.25 -3.37 -2.16
C LYS A 88 -9.02 -2.75 -1.51
N LEU A 89 -8.50 -3.44 -0.49
CA LEU A 89 -7.26 -3.08 0.20
C LEU A 89 -6.24 -4.20 0.03
N ILE A 90 -5.00 -3.83 -0.26
CA ILE A 90 -3.87 -4.75 -0.30
C ILE A 90 -2.86 -4.22 0.71
N ILE A 91 -2.72 -4.92 1.83
CA ILE A 91 -1.89 -4.46 2.95
C ILE A 91 -0.69 -5.39 3.12
N TYR A 92 0.50 -4.82 2.96
CA TYR A 92 1.74 -5.54 3.20
C TYR A 92 2.22 -5.24 4.61
N LYS A 93 2.47 -6.27 5.39
CA LYS A 93 2.91 -6.16 6.78
C LYS A 93 4.31 -6.71 6.94
N TRP A 94 5.18 -5.91 7.54
CA TRP A 94 6.57 -6.28 7.78
C TRP A 94 6.75 -7.37 8.84
N GLY A 95 5.82 -7.45 9.79
CA GLY A 95 5.96 -8.35 10.92
C GLY A 95 6.86 -7.83 12.03
N ASP A 96 7.47 -6.67 11.83
CA ASP A 96 8.35 -6.02 12.80
C ASP A 96 7.71 -4.78 13.38
N LYS A 97 8.25 -4.33 14.53
CA LYS A 97 7.83 -3.09 15.17
C LYS A 97 8.84 -2.00 14.88
N TYR A 98 8.33 -0.85 14.51
CA TYR A 98 9.16 0.33 14.24
C TYR A 98 8.56 1.55 14.95
N PRO A 99 9.38 2.51 15.39
CA PRO A 99 8.85 3.80 15.83
C PRO A 99 8.04 4.43 14.70
N SER A 100 6.88 4.97 15.01
CA SER A 100 6.04 5.63 14.00
C SER A 100 5.21 6.74 14.63
N ASP A 101 4.96 7.79 13.86
CA ASP A 101 4.08 8.89 14.22
C ASP A 101 2.99 9.13 13.17
N PHE A 102 2.97 8.33 12.12
CA PHE A 102 1.90 8.32 11.12
C PHE A 102 1.49 6.87 10.90
N LYS A 103 0.21 6.59 11.18
CA LYS A 103 -0.32 5.23 11.09
C LYS A 103 -1.46 5.15 10.09
N PHE A 104 -1.73 3.94 9.62
CA PHE A 104 -2.90 3.67 8.79
C PHE A 104 -4.15 4.16 9.52
N ASP A 105 -4.95 4.96 8.84
CA ASP A 105 -6.01 5.76 9.49
C ASP A 105 -7.37 5.06 9.58
N ILE A 106 -7.48 3.82 9.17
CA ILE A 106 -8.73 3.05 9.27
C ILE A 106 -8.47 1.64 9.81
N SER A 107 -9.55 1.02 10.29
CA SER A 107 -9.60 -0.41 10.54
C SER A 107 -10.46 -1.03 9.44
N PRO A 108 -9.91 -1.94 8.62
CA PRO A 108 -10.67 -2.49 7.49
C PRO A 108 -12.03 -3.07 7.87
N GLU A 109 -12.09 -3.82 8.97
CA GLU A 109 -13.35 -4.43 9.42
C GLU A 109 -14.41 -3.39 9.77
N LYS A 110 -13.99 -2.31 10.43
CA LYS A 110 -14.92 -1.23 10.84
C LYS A 110 -15.45 -0.45 9.65
N GLU A 111 -14.73 -0.47 8.55
CA GLU A 111 -15.14 0.21 7.31
C GLU A 111 -15.90 -0.71 6.36
N GLY A 112 -16.22 -1.92 6.79
CA GLY A 112 -17.03 -2.84 6.00
C GLY A 112 -16.27 -3.74 5.06
N PHE A 113 -14.94 -3.77 5.17
CA PHE A 113 -14.13 -4.70 4.39
C PHE A 113 -14.10 -6.06 5.06
N LYS A 114 -14.07 -7.11 4.24
CA LYS A 114 -13.95 -8.49 4.71
C LYS A 114 -12.58 -9.04 4.34
N PHE A 115 -11.97 -9.75 5.26
CA PHE A 115 -10.70 -10.42 5.00
C PHE A 115 -10.91 -11.48 3.93
N CYS A 116 -10.09 -11.44 2.89
CA CYS A 116 -10.18 -12.35 1.76
C CYS A 116 -9.09 -13.42 1.79
N GLU A 117 -7.83 -12.98 1.87
CA GLU A 117 -6.70 -13.91 1.89
C GLU A 117 -5.46 -13.29 2.51
N SER A 118 -4.52 -14.15 2.93
CA SER A 118 -3.18 -13.71 3.27
C SER A 118 -2.16 -14.59 2.56
N TYR A 119 -1.03 -13.99 2.22
CA TYR A 119 0.05 -14.66 1.51
C TYR A 119 1.38 -14.20 2.10
N GLU A 120 2.24 -15.14 2.46
CA GLU A 120 3.55 -14.83 3.02
C GLU A 120 4.65 -15.07 2.00
N PHE A 121 5.63 -14.18 1.98
CA PHE A 121 6.79 -14.34 1.11
C PHE A 121 8.01 -13.70 1.76
N SER A 122 9.20 -14.08 1.27
CA SER A 122 10.45 -13.51 1.74
C SER A 122 10.77 -12.25 0.97
N GLY A 123 11.12 -11.19 1.71
CA GLY A 123 11.59 -9.96 1.12
C GLY A 123 13.12 -9.93 1.00
N LYS A 124 13.65 -8.80 0.55
CA LYS A 124 15.09 -8.56 0.51
C LYS A 124 15.61 -8.01 1.83
N ALA A 125 14.88 -7.08 2.41
CA ALA A 125 15.22 -6.45 3.69
C ALA A 125 14.47 -7.08 4.86
N HIS A 126 13.47 -7.91 4.59
CA HIS A 126 12.62 -8.53 5.60
C HIS A 126 12.50 -10.02 5.32
N GLU A 127 12.72 -10.85 6.35
CA GLU A 127 12.61 -12.29 6.20
C GLU A 127 11.21 -12.74 5.80
N LYS A 128 10.21 -12.07 6.36
CA LYS A 128 8.82 -12.44 6.16
C LYS A 128 7.96 -11.21 5.97
N ILE A 129 7.27 -11.19 4.84
CA ILE A 129 6.29 -10.15 4.53
C ILE A 129 4.95 -10.84 4.36
N THR A 130 3.90 -10.31 4.97
CA THR A 130 2.54 -10.85 4.84
C THR A 130 1.70 -9.86 4.04
N ARG A 131 1.15 -10.33 2.91
CA ARG A 131 0.22 -9.55 2.11
C ARG A 131 -1.20 -9.97 2.48
N GLU A 132 -2.01 -9.04 2.92
CA GLU A 132 -3.42 -9.26 3.19
C GLU A 132 -4.27 -8.58 2.14
N ILE A 133 -5.31 -9.26 1.67
CA ILE A 133 -6.29 -8.68 0.75
C ILE A 133 -7.64 -8.64 1.46
N TRP A 134 -8.23 -7.44 1.45
CA TRP A 134 -9.52 -7.15 2.04
C TRP A 134 -10.45 -6.62 0.96
N VAL A 135 -11.68 -7.12 0.92
CA VAL A 135 -12.67 -6.72 -0.08
C VAL A 135 -13.97 -6.29 0.59
N ARG A 136 -14.74 -5.47 -0.10
CA ARG A 136 -16.06 -5.09 0.40
C ARG A 136 -17.08 -6.19 0.22
#